data_fce4e76ed56363f2ec285c2be1369809
#
_entry.id   fce4e76ed56363f2ec285c2be1369809
#
_cell.length_a   1.000
_cell.length_b   1.000
_cell.length_c   1.000
_cell.angle_alpha   90.00
_cell.angle_beta   90.00
_cell.angle_gamma   90.00
#
_symmetry.space_group_name_H-M   'P 1'
#
loop_
_entity.id
_entity.type
_entity.pdbx_description
1 polymer ?
#
loop_
_entity_poly.entity_id
_entity_poly.type
_entity_poly.pdbx_seq_one_letter_code
_entity_poly.pdbx_strand_id
1 'polypeptide(L)'
;MTELKLDRTFVGAMTGSARSASIVTSTLQLAHALGLVFVAEGAEDQATVDALATLGCDVVQGYHLSRALPPEQLEQWLEARTAAMAIVP
;
A
#
# COMPACT_ATOMS: atom_id res chain seq x y z
N MET A 1 -17.34 9.85 1.96
CA MET A 1 -16.22 9.79 1.02
C MET A 1 -16.14 8.41 0.41
N THR A 2 -16.02 8.34 -0.90
CA THR A 2 -15.94 7.07 -1.61
C THR A 2 -14.48 6.62 -1.71
N GLU A 3 -14.28 5.32 -1.77
CA GLU A 3 -12.95 4.75 -1.91
C GLU A 3 -12.83 3.96 -3.19
N LEU A 4 -11.60 3.84 -3.69
CA LEU A 4 -11.25 2.99 -4.81
C LEU A 4 -10.28 1.93 -4.28
N LYS A 5 -10.66 0.67 -4.41
CA LYS A 5 -9.84 -0.46 -3.95
C LYS A 5 -9.12 -1.10 -5.12
N LEU A 6 -7.82 -1.31 -4.96
CA LEU A 6 -7.02 -2.02 -5.94
C LEU A 6 -6.77 -3.44 -5.45
N ASP A 7 -7.04 -4.40 -6.34
CA ASP A 7 -6.94 -5.83 -6.05
C ASP A 7 -5.50 -6.26 -5.73
N ARG A 8 -5.39 -7.28 -4.88
CA ARG A 8 -4.09 -7.85 -4.47
C ARG A 8 -3.23 -8.32 -5.62
N THR A 9 -3.83 -8.73 -6.73
CA THR A 9 -3.09 -9.21 -7.89
C THR A 9 -2.14 -8.15 -8.42
N PHE A 10 -2.62 -6.91 -8.57
CA PHE A 10 -1.80 -5.79 -9.03
C PHE A 10 -0.83 -5.32 -7.95
N VAL A 11 -1.30 -5.26 -6.72
CA VAL A 11 -0.48 -4.84 -5.58
C VAL A 11 0.68 -5.80 -5.38
N GLY A 12 0.42 -7.11 -5.42
CA GLY A 12 1.45 -8.14 -5.23
C GLY A 12 2.51 -8.15 -6.33
N ALA A 13 2.15 -7.74 -7.53
CA ALA A 13 3.06 -7.78 -8.68
C ALA A 13 3.85 -6.48 -8.88
N MET A 14 3.50 -5.39 -8.18
CA MET A 14 4.03 -4.06 -8.50
C MET A 14 5.54 -3.91 -8.31
N THR A 15 6.14 -4.64 -7.38
CA THR A 15 7.58 -4.56 -7.14
C THR A 15 8.42 -5.37 -8.12
N GLY A 16 7.80 -6.32 -8.81
CA GLY A 16 8.48 -7.18 -9.78
C GLY A 16 8.11 -6.93 -11.24
N SER A 17 7.19 -5.99 -11.50
CA SER A 17 6.69 -5.73 -12.85
C SER A 17 6.47 -4.24 -13.04
N ALA A 18 7.17 -3.66 -14.00
CA ALA A 18 7.00 -2.25 -14.36
C ALA A 18 5.57 -1.97 -14.84
N ARG A 19 4.97 -2.92 -15.54
CA ARG A 19 3.59 -2.79 -16.01
C ARG A 19 2.61 -2.70 -14.84
N SER A 20 2.75 -3.59 -13.85
CA SER A 20 1.88 -3.58 -12.68
C SER A 20 2.10 -2.31 -11.83
N ALA A 21 3.34 -1.87 -11.69
CA ALA A 21 3.64 -0.62 -11.00
C ALA A 21 2.99 0.58 -11.69
N SER A 22 2.99 0.61 -13.02
CA SER A 22 2.35 1.68 -13.80
C SER A 22 0.84 1.68 -13.61
N ILE A 23 0.22 0.50 -13.58
CA ILE A 23 -1.23 0.38 -13.33
C ILE A 23 -1.57 0.91 -11.94
N VAL A 24 -0.81 0.52 -10.93
CA VAL A 24 -1.02 0.99 -9.55
C VAL A 24 -0.89 2.51 -9.49
N THR A 25 0.17 3.07 -10.06
CA THR A 25 0.42 4.51 -10.07
C THR A 25 -0.69 5.27 -10.77
N SER A 26 -1.08 4.83 -11.96
CA SER A 26 -2.13 5.50 -12.74
C SER A 26 -3.48 5.45 -12.04
N THR A 27 -3.81 4.31 -11.45
CA THR A 27 -5.07 4.13 -10.72
C THR A 27 -5.10 5.03 -9.47
N LEU A 28 -3.98 5.11 -8.76
CA LEU A 28 -3.86 5.97 -7.59
C LEU A 28 -4.03 7.45 -7.97
N GLN A 29 -3.38 7.89 -9.05
CA GLN A 29 -3.51 9.26 -9.55
C GLN A 29 -4.95 9.57 -9.93
N LEU A 30 -5.62 8.63 -10.59
CA LEU A 30 -7.03 8.79 -10.95
C LEU A 30 -7.91 8.92 -9.71
N ALA A 31 -7.69 8.07 -8.71
CA ALA A 31 -8.45 8.11 -7.47
C ALA A 31 -8.32 9.49 -6.81
N HIS A 32 -7.11 9.98 -6.68
CA HIS A 32 -6.86 11.28 -6.06
C HIS A 32 -7.44 12.44 -6.88
N ALA A 33 -7.37 12.36 -8.20
CA ALA A 33 -7.96 13.36 -9.07
C ALA A 33 -9.48 13.44 -8.92
N LEU A 34 -10.11 12.32 -8.57
CA LEU A 34 -11.56 12.24 -8.34
C LEU A 34 -11.95 12.49 -6.89
N GLY A 35 -11.00 12.76 -6.00
CA GLY A 35 -11.25 12.97 -4.59
C GLY A 35 -11.59 11.70 -3.83
N LEU A 36 -11.15 10.55 -4.34
CA LEU A 36 -11.38 9.24 -3.71
C LEU A 36 -10.19 8.85 -2.82
N VAL A 37 -10.49 8.05 -1.80
CA VAL A 37 -9.46 7.39 -1.00
C VAL A 37 -8.97 6.17 -1.76
N PHE A 38 -7.65 6.04 -1.92
CA PHE A 38 -7.06 4.88 -2.60
C PHE A 38 -6.70 3.82 -1.57
N VAL A 39 -7.27 2.63 -1.73
CA VAL A 39 -7.03 1.49 -0.84
C VAL A 39 -6.34 0.37 -1.62
N ALA A 40 -5.16 -0.03 -1.18
CA ALA A 40 -4.45 -1.17 -1.75
C ALA A 40 -4.69 -2.39 -0.88
N GLU A 41 -5.12 -3.50 -1.48
CA GLU A 41 -5.39 -4.74 -0.77
C GLU A 41 -4.27 -5.75 -0.96
N GLY A 42 -3.91 -6.43 0.12
CA GLY A 42 -3.08 -7.63 0.03
C GLY A 42 -1.60 -7.38 -0.19
N ALA A 43 -1.05 -6.29 0.30
CA ALA A 43 0.40 -6.15 0.36
C ALA A 43 0.98 -7.21 1.30
N GLU A 44 1.97 -7.98 0.84
CA GLU A 44 2.49 -9.13 1.57
C GLU A 44 3.91 -8.94 2.09
N ASP A 45 4.59 -7.90 1.65
CA ASP A 45 5.97 -7.64 2.08
C ASP A 45 6.22 -6.15 2.29
N GLN A 46 7.32 -5.88 2.97
CA GLN A 46 7.71 -4.52 3.30
C GLN A 46 8.03 -3.70 2.06
N ALA A 47 8.63 -4.30 1.06
CA ALA A 47 8.99 -3.59 -0.17
C ALA A 47 7.74 -3.04 -0.88
N THR A 48 6.66 -3.81 -0.91
CA THR A 48 5.40 -3.39 -1.49
C THR A 48 4.78 -2.24 -0.69
N VAL A 49 4.77 -2.34 0.63
CA VAL A 49 4.26 -1.27 1.49
C VAL A 49 5.07 0.00 1.32
N ASP A 50 6.40 -0.11 1.25
CA ASP A 50 7.27 1.05 1.01
C ASP A 50 6.97 1.71 -0.33
N ALA A 51 6.79 0.92 -1.37
CA ALA A 51 6.45 1.44 -2.69
C ALA A 51 5.10 2.16 -2.70
N LEU A 52 4.09 1.59 -2.04
CA LEU A 52 2.77 2.20 -1.91
C LEU A 52 2.85 3.52 -1.14
N ALA A 53 3.60 3.57 -0.05
CA ALA A 53 3.78 4.79 0.72
C ALA A 53 4.46 5.89 -0.11
N THR A 54 5.46 5.53 -0.90
CA THR A 54 6.17 6.46 -1.79
C THR A 54 5.23 7.04 -2.84
N LEU A 55 4.30 6.23 -3.35
CA LEU A 55 3.33 6.68 -4.34
C LEU A 55 2.21 7.56 -3.76
N GLY A 56 2.06 7.60 -2.45
CA GLY A 56 1.00 8.37 -1.79
C GLY A 56 -0.30 7.60 -1.56
N CYS A 57 -0.22 6.28 -1.45
CA CYS A 57 -1.38 5.46 -1.11
C CYS A 57 -1.97 5.90 0.23
N ASP A 58 -3.29 5.93 0.32
CA ASP A 58 -3.98 6.40 1.52
C ASP A 58 -4.13 5.30 2.57
N VAL A 59 -4.48 4.09 2.13
CA VAL A 59 -4.75 2.96 3.03
C VAL A 59 -4.19 1.67 2.42
N VAL A 60 -3.56 0.87 3.25
CA VAL A 60 -3.20 -0.52 2.91
C VAL A 60 -4.04 -1.43 3.79
N GLN A 61 -4.85 -2.29 3.18
CA GLN A 61 -5.75 -3.20 3.87
C GLN A 61 -5.29 -4.64 3.70
N GLY A 62 -5.44 -5.44 4.75
CA GLY A 62 -5.10 -6.86 4.69
C GLY A 62 -3.60 -7.11 4.60
N TYR A 63 -2.79 -6.20 5.14
CA TYR A 63 -1.35 -6.39 5.15
C TYR A 63 -0.94 -7.43 6.18
N HIS A 64 -0.18 -8.42 5.73
CA HIS A 64 0.40 -9.44 6.59
C HIS A 64 1.91 -9.41 6.42
N LEU A 65 2.60 -9.15 7.51
CA LEU A 65 4.06 -9.17 7.49
C LEU A 65 4.55 -10.59 7.26
N SER A 66 5.22 -10.83 6.13
CA SER A 66 5.70 -12.17 5.78
C SER A 66 6.93 -12.60 6.58
N ARG A 67 7.58 -11.66 7.23
CA ARG A 67 8.73 -11.92 8.10
C ARG A 67 8.42 -11.45 9.50
N ALA A 68 8.80 -12.29 10.49
CA ALA A 68 8.71 -11.89 11.87
C ALA A 68 9.76 -10.81 12.13
N LEU A 69 9.32 -9.62 12.52
CA LEU A 69 10.19 -8.58 13.06
C LEU A 69 10.08 -8.62 14.59
N PRO A 70 11.16 -8.28 15.30
CA PRO A 70 11.02 -8.07 16.74
C PRO A 70 9.93 -7.02 17.01
N PRO A 71 9.11 -7.18 18.07
CA PRO A 71 7.98 -6.29 18.31
C PRO A 71 8.35 -4.81 18.30
N GLU A 72 9.50 -4.47 18.85
CA GLU A 72 9.98 -3.08 18.90
C GLU A 72 10.24 -2.51 17.53
N GLN A 73 10.86 -3.29 16.63
CA GLN A 73 11.12 -2.87 15.27
C GLN A 73 9.82 -2.76 14.47
N LEU A 74 8.89 -3.68 14.71
CA LEU A 74 7.59 -3.65 14.05
C LEU A 74 6.82 -2.38 14.42
N GLU A 75 6.79 -2.04 15.71
CA GLU A 75 6.12 -0.81 16.14
C GLU A 75 6.72 0.42 15.51
N GLN A 76 8.05 0.55 15.52
CA GLN A 76 8.74 1.68 14.91
C GLN A 76 8.44 1.77 13.42
N TRP A 77 8.45 0.63 12.74
CA TRP A 77 8.18 0.58 11.32
C TRP A 77 6.74 1.00 11.00
N LEU A 78 5.77 0.50 11.78
CA LEU A 78 4.37 0.87 11.62
C LEU A 78 4.13 2.34 11.89
N GLU A 79 4.73 2.89 12.94
CA GLU A 79 4.63 4.31 13.26
C GLU A 79 5.14 5.19 12.11
N ALA A 80 6.29 4.82 11.53
CA ALA A 80 6.86 5.55 10.40
C ALA A 80 5.94 5.53 9.18
N ARG A 81 5.21 4.43 8.97
CA ARG A 81 4.27 4.29 7.84
C ARG A 81 2.97 5.02 8.11
N THR A 82 2.42 4.90 9.30
CA THR A 82 1.12 5.49 9.62
C THR A 82 1.15 7.01 9.72
N ALA A 83 2.33 7.62 9.79
CA ALA A 83 2.44 9.07 9.69
C ALA A 83 1.94 9.61 8.34
N ALA A 84 2.01 8.80 7.26
CA ALA A 84 1.63 9.19 5.92
C ALA A 84 0.54 8.28 5.32
N MET A 85 0.39 7.08 5.84
CA MET A 85 -0.50 6.06 5.27
C MET A 85 -1.10 5.20 6.37
N ALA A 86 -2.40 4.96 6.30
CA ALA A 86 -3.08 4.08 7.24
C ALA A 86 -2.86 2.61 6.85
N ILE A 87 -2.53 1.77 7.83
CA ILE A 87 -2.40 0.33 7.64
C ILE A 87 -3.51 -0.34 8.44
N VAL A 88 -4.34 -1.11 7.75
CA VAL A 88 -5.52 -1.77 8.33
C VAL A 88 -5.39 -3.27 8.14
N PRO A 89 -5.62 -4.07 9.20
CA PRO A 89 -5.58 -5.53 9.12
C PRO A 89 -6.49 -6.12 8.06
#